data_f33565372262d0cc37d898b0e51bfed6
#
_entry.id   f33565372262d0cc37d898b0e51bfed6
#
_cell.length_a   1.000
_cell.length_b   1.000
_cell.length_c   1.000
_cell.angle_alpha   90.00
_cell.angle_beta   90.00
_cell.angle_gamma   90.00
#
_symmetry.space_group_name_H-M   'P 1'
#
loop_
_entity.id
_entity.type
_entity.pdbx_description
1 polymer ?
#
loop_
_entity_poly.entity_id
_entity_poly.type
_entity_poly.pdbx_seq_one_letter_code
_entity_poly.pdbx_strand_id
1 'polypeptide(L)'
;MRLTVNGTEHDVLSPPLTPLLEVLREELSITSPKAGCQQGGCGACTVLVDGEPRRSCLMPIASVEGASVATVEGLGTPEELSPVQAAFHEHYAAQCGFCTSGFMMAAEALVQRDGETSREEVIEALSGHICRCTGYVKIIDAVTAAVNGEVDTARAEVDQSPQGDEAVTLVPGSPA
;
A
#
# COMPACT_ATOMS: atom_id res chain seq x y z
N MET A 1 -4.53 24.98 -0.77
CA MET A 1 -5.50 23.99 -1.29
C MET A 1 -5.85 23.05 -0.16
N ARG A 2 -7.06 22.52 -0.13
CA ARG A 2 -7.50 21.62 0.95
C ARG A 2 -7.86 20.25 0.38
N LEU A 3 -7.44 19.18 1.08
CA LEU A 3 -7.84 17.81 0.79
C LEU A 3 -7.96 17.02 2.09
N THR A 4 -8.72 15.93 2.03
CA THR A 4 -8.84 15.00 3.15
C THR A 4 -7.93 13.81 2.89
N VAL A 5 -7.00 13.48 3.80
CA VAL A 5 -6.16 12.29 3.70
C VAL A 5 -6.39 11.40 4.91
N ASN A 6 -6.78 10.15 4.66
CA ASN A 6 -7.10 9.17 5.69
C ASN A 6 -8.08 9.72 6.75
N GLY A 7 -9.11 10.44 6.29
CA GLY A 7 -10.13 11.04 7.15
C GLY A 7 -9.73 12.36 7.84
N THR A 8 -8.50 12.83 7.67
CA THR A 8 -8.02 14.09 8.26
C THR A 8 -7.92 15.19 7.21
N GLU A 9 -8.44 16.37 7.51
CA GLU A 9 -8.31 17.55 6.63
C GLU A 9 -6.91 18.16 6.73
N HIS A 10 -6.34 18.50 5.57
CA HIS A 10 -5.03 19.13 5.44
C HIS A 10 -5.10 20.36 4.56
N ASP A 11 -4.52 21.47 5.01
CA ASP A 11 -4.25 22.64 4.19
C ASP A 11 -2.86 22.50 3.55
N VAL A 12 -2.83 22.33 2.23
CA VAL A 12 -1.60 22.09 1.45
C VAL A 12 -1.06 23.40 0.93
N LEU A 13 0.22 23.64 1.15
CA LEU A 13 0.94 24.86 0.75
C LEU A 13 1.65 24.72 -0.59
N SER A 14 1.91 23.50 -1.04
CA SER A 14 2.57 23.20 -2.31
C SER A 14 1.90 23.88 -3.51
N PRO A 15 2.67 24.27 -4.55
CA PRO A 15 2.13 24.82 -5.79
C PRO A 15 1.08 23.91 -6.48
N PRO A 16 0.10 24.46 -7.23
CA PRO A 16 -1.00 23.69 -7.81
C PRO A 16 -0.61 22.51 -8.71
N LEU A 17 0.54 22.58 -9.36
CA LEU A 17 1.05 21.54 -10.27
C LEU A 17 1.97 20.52 -9.59
N THR A 18 2.23 20.67 -8.29
CA THR A 18 3.02 19.68 -7.53
C THR A 18 2.30 18.32 -7.57
N PRO A 19 2.99 17.22 -7.88
CA PRO A 19 2.40 15.89 -7.86
C PRO A 19 1.86 15.52 -6.47
N LEU A 20 0.67 14.92 -6.39
CA LEU A 20 0.09 14.44 -5.13
C LEU A 20 1.07 13.53 -4.35
N LEU A 21 1.84 12.70 -5.06
CA LEU A 21 2.86 11.85 -4.44
C LEU A 21 3.88 12.65 -3.61
N GLU A 22 4.34 13.77 -4.15
CA GLU A 22 5.31 14.64 -3.47
C GLU A 22 4.69 15.29 -2.24
N VAL A 23 3.46 15.81 -2.37
CA VAL A 23 2.72 16.40 -1.25
C VAL A 23 2.52 15.39 -0.12
N LEU A 24 2.06 14.17 -0.43
CA LEU A 24 1.86 13.12 0.56
C LEU A 24 3.15 12.82 1.32
N ARG A 25 4.27 12.68 0.61
CA ARG A 25 5.52 12.24 1.18
C ARG A 25 6.29 13.34 1.90
N GLU A 26 6.42 14.51 1.27
CA GLU A 26 7.33 15.57 1.74
C GLU A 26 6.63 16.60 2.64
N GLU A 27 5.34 16.89 2.37
CA GLU A 27 4.60 17.87 3.16
C GLU A 27 3.79 17.19 4.29
N LEU A 28 3.13 16.05 4.00
CA LEU A 28 2.28 15.36 4.97
C LEU A 28 2.96 14.18 5.69
N SER A 29 4.20 13.83 5.31
CA SER A 29 4.96 12.70 5.89
C SER A 29 4.28 11.33 5.74
N ILE A 30 3.39 11.18 4.76
CA ILE A 30 2.72 9.91 4.42
C ILE A 30 3.60 9.19 3.40
N THR A 31 4.33 8.16 3.83
CA THR A 31 5.43 7.57 3.07
C THR A 31 5.14 6.23 2.43
N SER A 32 3.96 5.62 2.66
CA SER A 32 3.58 4.36 2.02
C SER A 32 3.52 4.45 0.49
N PRO A 33 3.00 5.51 -0.15
CA PRO A 33 3.11 5.65 -1.60
C PRO A 33 4.57 5.89 -2.00
N LYS A 34 5.13 5.09 -2.91
CA LYS A 34 6.55 5.11 -3.26
C LYS A 34 6.83 5.77 -4.62
N ALA A 35 7.89 6.57 -4.65
CA ALA A 35 8.40 7.21 -5.86
C ALA A 35 9.26 6.23 -6.69
N GLY A 36 8.62 5.26 -7.36
CA GLY A 36 9.35 4.26 -8.16
C GLY A 36 9.75 4.79 -9.54
N CYS A 37 8.81 4.97 -10.45
CA CYS A 37 9.09 5.43 -11.81
C CYS A 37 8.76 6.91 -12.05
N GLN A 38 7.83 7.48 -11.29
CA GLN A 38 7.26 8.83 -11.44
C GLN A 38 6.70 9.13 -12.85
N GLN A 39 6.31 8.07 -13.58
CA GLN A 39 5.81 8.11 -14.94
C GLN A 39 4.52 7.29 -15.11
N GLY A 40 3.89 6.89 -14.01
CA GLY A 40 2.63 6.14 -14.00
C GLY A 40 2.74 4.64 -14.28
N GLY A 41 3.90 4.11 -14.68
CA GLY A 41 4.05 2.74 -15.16
C GLY A 41 4.20 1.66 -14.10
N CYS A 42 4.73 1.97 -12.89
CA CYS A 42 5.10 0.93 -11.93
C CYS A 42 4.05 0.61 -10.85
N GLY A 43 3.09 1.49 -10.63
CA GLY A 43 2.04 1.29 -9.62
C GLY A 43 2.42 1.52 -8.16
N ALA A 44 3.69 1.69 -7.81
CA ALA A 44 4.13 1.82 -6.41
C ALA A 44 3.60 3.07 -5.68
N CYS A 45 3.10 4.05 -6.42
CA CYS A 45 2.51 5.29 -5.90
C CYS A 45 0.98 5.28 -5.88
N THR A 46 0.32 4.12 -6.07
CA THR A 46 -1.14 4.04 -6.08
C THR A 46 -1.71 4.44 -4.73
N VAL A 47 -2.73 5.29 -4.78
CA VAL A 47 -3.59 5.71 -3.67
C VAL A 47 -5.04 5.62 -4.13
N LEU A 48 -6.01 5.65 -3.22
CA LEU A 48 -7.41 5.86 -3.62
C LEU A 48 -7.72 7.36 -3.57
N VAL A 49 -8.34 7.86 -4.61
CA VAL A 49 -8.92 9.21 -4.66
C VAL A 49 -10.41 9.04 -4.90
N ASP A 50 -11.22 9.44 -3.94
CA ASP A 50 -12.67 9.22 -3.92
C ASP A 50 -13.05 7.74 -4.19
N GLY A 51 -12.29 6.82 -3.58
CA GLY A 51 -12.47 5.36 -3.73
C GLY A 51 -11.84 4.74 -4.98
N GLU A 52 -11.34 5.54 -5.92
CA GLU A 52 -10.78 5.05 -7.18
C GLU A 52 -9.24 4.97 -7.14
N PRO A 53 -8.62 3.86 -7.60
CA PRO A 53 -7.17 3.72 -7.60
C PRO A 53 -6.52 4.65 -8.63
N ARG A 54 -5.64 5.53 -8.16
CA ARG A 54 -4.97 6.54 -8.97
C ARG A 54 -3.46 6.52 -8.75
N ARG A 55 -2.71 6.91 -9.79
CA ARG A 55 -1.25 7.07 -9.74
C ARG A 55 -0.92 8.48 -9.22
N SER A 56 -0.64 8.61 -7.94
CA SER A 56 -0.39 9.92 -7.31
C SER A 56 0.77 10.71 -7.92
N CYS A 57 1.73 10.04 -8.56
CA CYS A 57 2.83 10.70 -9.27
C CYS A 57 2.41 11.48 -10.53
N LEU A 58 1.22 11.20 -11.10
CA LEU A 58 0.69 11.86 -12.29
C LEU A 58 -0.43 12.86 -11.97
N MET A 59 -0.85 12.97 -10.72
CA MET A 59 -1.94 13.85 -10.31
C MET A 59 -1.41 15.15 -9.75
N PRO A 60 -1.61 16.30 -10.41
CA PRO A 60 -1.36 17.61 -9.81
C PRO A 60 -2.28 17.81 -8.59
N ILE A 61 -1.76 18.44 -7.52
CA ILE A 61 -2.54 18.65 -6.30
C ILE A 61 -3.84 19.44 -6.55
N ALA A 62 -3.83 20.35 -7.51
CA ALA A 62 -5.02 21.11 -7.90
C ALA A 62 -6.15 20.21 -8.45
N SER A 63 -5.85 19.04 -9.01
CA SER A 63 -6.85 18.13 -9.55
C SER A 63 -7.58 17.31 -8.48
N VAL A 64 -7.12 17.37 -7.23
CA VAL A 64 -7.67 16.64 -6.09
C VAL A 64 -8.11 17.57 -4.95
N GLU A 65 -8.26 18.86 -5.23
CA GLU A 65 -8.76 19.81 -4.25
C GLU A 65 -10.17 19.41 -3.79
N GLY A 66 -10.36 19.28 -2.49
CA GLY A 66 -11.61 18.83 -1.87
C GLY A 66 -11.88 17.31 -1.97
N ALA A 67 -11.01 16.54 -2.61
CA ALA A 67 -11.15 15.09 -2.71
C ALA A 67 -10.75 14.38 -1.40
N SER A 68 -11.24 13.14 -1.26
CA SER A 68 -10.82 12.21 -0.23
C SER A 68 -9.73 11.29 -0.76
N VAL A 69 -8.56 11.32 -0.13
CA VAL A 69 -7.41 10.48 -0.47
C VAL A 69 -7.22 9.43 0.61
N ALA A 70 -7.19 8.15 0.24
CA ALA A 70 -6.82 7.08 1.16
C ALA A 70 -5.47 6.47 0.77
N THR A 71 -4.68 6.15 1.79
CA THR A 71 -3.39 5.47 1.69
C THR A 71 -3.36 4.26 2.62
N VAL A 72 -2.33 3.43 2.55
CA VAL A 72 -2.22 2.22 3.40
C VAL A 72 -2.27 2.54 4.89
N GLU A 73 -1.76 3.70 5.29
CA GLU A 73 -1.80 4.17 6.69
C GLU A 73 -3.24 4.36 7.21
N GLY A 74 -4.21 4.55 6.31
CA GLY A 74 -5.62 4.73 6.66
C GLY A 74 -6.46 3.44 6.59
N LEU A 75 -5.89 2.30 6.17
CA LEU A 75 -6.64 1.05 6.03
C LEU A 75 -6.83 0.31 7.36
N GLY A 76 -5.87 0.41 8.26
CA GLY A 76 -5.89 -0.26 9.55
C GLY A 76 -4.66 0.07 10.39
N THR A 77 -4.62 -0.45 11.61
CA THR A 77 -3.51 -0.29 12.55
C THR A 77 -2.77 -1.61 12.75
N PRO A 78 -1.58 -1.64 13.38
CA PRO A 78 -0.90 -2.89 13.73
C PRO A 78 -1.73 -3.82 14.62
N GLU A 79 -2.66 -3.27 15.42
CA GLU A 79 -3.55 -4.00 16.31
C GLU A 79 -4.82 -4.46 15.61
N GLU A 80 -5.22 -3.79 14.52
CA GLU A 80 -6.43 -4.09 13.76
C GLU A 80 -6.15 -3.92 12.27
N LEU A 81 -5.65 -4.97 11.64
CA LEU A 81 -5.35 -4.98 10.21
C LEU A 81 -6.62 -5.00 9.37
N SER A 82 -6.61 -4.26 8.25
CA SER A 82 -7.65 -4.43 7.23
C SER A 82 -7.57 -5.82 6.59
N PRO A 83 -8.65 -6.32 5.94
CA PRO A 83 -8.61 -7.61 5.24
C PRO A 83 -7.46 -7.71 4.24
N VAL A 84 -7.15 -6.63 3.52
CA VAL A 84 -6.03 -6.59 2.57
C VAL A 84 -4.69 -6.69 3.29
N GLN A 85 -4.50 -5.95 4.39
CA GLN A 85 -3.25 -6.00 5.17
C GLN A 85 -3.05 -7.38 5.78
N ALA A 86 -4.10 -7.98 6.37
CA ALA A 86 -4.07 -9.31 6.95
C ALA A 86 -3.73 -10.38 5.89
N ALA A 87 -4.37 -10.31 4.70
CA ALA A 87 -4.09 -11.23 3.60
C ALA A 87 -2.62 -11.17 3.15
N PHE A 88 -2.07 -9.96 3.01
CA PHE A 88 -0.66 -9.80 2.64
C PHE A 88 0.29 -10.37 3.68
N HIS A 89 -0.06 -10.29 4.97
CA HIS A 89 0.68 -10.90 6.06
C HIS A 89 0.59 -12.43 6.02
N GLU A 90 -0.61 -13.00 5.99
CA GLU A 90 -0.84 -14.46 6.00
C GLU A 90 -0.22 -15.17 4.81
N HIS A 91 -0.29 -14.58 3.61
CA HIS A 91 0.24 -15.16 2.39
C HIS A 91 1.72 -14.86 2.15
N TYR A 92 2.39 -14.12 3.06
CA TYR A 92 3.78 -13.66 2.85
C TYR A 92 3.93 -12.95 1.49
N ALA A 93 2.98 -12.08 1.16
CA ALA A 93 2.86 -11.44 -0.16
C ALA A 93 3.82 -10.25 -0.36
N ALA A 94 4.77 -10.04 0.54
CA ALA A 94 5.79 -9.01 0.46
C ALA A 94 7.19 -9.60 0.64
N GLN A 95 8.20 -8.96 0.01
CA GLN A 95 9.62 -9.23 0.26
C GLN A 95 10.31 -7.90 0.63
N CYS A 96 10.76 -7.09 -0.34
CA CYS A 96 11.38 -5.81 -0.03
C CYS A 96 10.38 -4.73 0.42
N GLY A 97 9.08 -4.92 0.22
CA GLY A 97 8.02 -4.00 0.62
C GLY A 97 7.78 -2.79 -0.29
N PHE A 98 8.67 -2.51 -1.25
CA PHE A 98 8.61 -1.28 -2.04
C PHE A 98 7.33 -1.14 -2.88
N CYS A 99 6.85 -2.20 -3.51
CA CYS A 99 5.64 -2.21 -4.32
C CYS A 99 4.36 -2.51 -3.51
N THR A 100 4.50 -3.00 -2.29
CA THR A 100 3.42 -3.59 -1.49
C THR A 100 2.27 -2.61 -1.27
N SER A 101 2.58 -1.36 -0.90
CA SER A 101 1.54 -0.33 -0.69
C SER A 101 0.69 -0.09 -1.94
N GLY A 102 1.31 -0.06 -3.11
CA GLY A 102 0.58 0.13 -4.38
C GLY A 102 -0.36 -1.04 -4.69
N PHE A 103 0.08 -2.27 -4.45
CA PHE A 103 -0.77 -3.47 -4.59
C PHE A 103 -1.91 -3.48 -3.57
N MET A 104 -1.64 -3.13 -2.30
CA MET A 104 -2.66 -3.05 -1.26
C MET A 104 -3.75 -2.04 -1.62
N MET A 105 -3.39 -0.84 -2.11
CA MET A 105 -4.38 0.16 -2.50
C MET A 105 -5.21 -0.26 -3.73
N ALA A 106 -4.61 -0.98 -4.69
CA ALA A 106 -5.36 -1.55 -5.81
C ALA A 106 -6.30 -2.69 -5.35
N ALA A 107 -5.85 -3.52 -4.41
CA ALA A 107 -6.65 -4.58 -3.80
C ALA A 107 -7.82 -4.01 -3.00
N GLU A 108 -7.59 -2.95 -2.22
CA GLU A 108 -8.63 -2.28 -1.43
C GLU A 108 -9.77 -1.77 -2.32
N ALA A 109 -9.45 -1.22 -3.49
CA ALA A 109 -10.47 -0.81 -4.47
C ALA A 109 -11.32 -1.99 -4.98
N LEU A 110 -10.77 -3.20 -5.01
CA LEU A 110 -11.54 -4.41 -5.36
C LEU A 110 -12.42 -4.88 -4.20
N VAL A 111 -11.88 -4.86 -2.97
CA VAL A 111 -12.64 -5.25 -1.76
C VAL A 111 -13.84 -4.34 -1.53
N GLN A 112 -13.73 -3.06 -1.89
CA GLN A 112 -14.83 -2.09 -1.78
C GLN A 112 -15.90 -2.23 -2.86
N ARG A 113 -15.71 -3.09 -3.86
CA ARG A 113 -16.73 -3.38 -4.88
C ARG A 113 -17.72 -4.41 -4.36
N ASP A 114 -18.97 -4.25 -4.72
CA ASP A 114 -19.99 -5.26 -4.47
C ASP A 114 -19.84 -6.44 -5.44
N GLY A 115 -19.91 -7.67 -4.91
CA GLY A 115 -19.94 -8.90 -5.71
C GLY A 115 -18.66 -9.75 -5.58
N GLU A 116 -18.75 -10.97 -6.10
CA GLU A 116 -17.63 -11.91 -6.16
C GLU A 116 -16.63 -11.44 -7.23
N THR A 117 -15.34 -11.49 -6.92
CA THR A 117 -14.25 -11.14 -7.83
C THR A 117 -13.47 -12.40 -8.20
N SER A 118 -13.43 -12.71 -9.48
CA SER A 118 -12.65 -13.86 -9.98
C SER A 118 -11.15 -13.61 -9.90
N ARG A 119 -10.37 -14.69 -9.90
CA ARG A 119 -8.90 -14.59 -9.93
C ARG A 119 -8.38 -13.85 -11.17
N GLU A 120 -9.05 -14.00 -12.30
CA GLU A 120 -8.73 -13.33 -13.55
C GLU A 120 -8.92 -11.82 -13.44
N GLU A 121 -10.00 -11.36 -12.80
CA GLU A 121 -10.26 -9.94 -12.53
C GLU A 121 -9.24 -9.35 -11.56
N VAL A 122 -8.81 -10.12 -10.56
CA VAL A 122 -7.69 -9.73 -9.67
C VAL A 122 -6.41 -9.51 -10.48
N ILE A 123 -6.05 -10.46 -11.37
CA ILE A 123 -4.86 -10.35 -12.22
C ILE A 123 -4.94 -9.12 -13.12
N GLU A 124 -6.10 -8.85 -13.71
CA GLU A 124 -6.31 -7.69 -14.57
C GLU A 124 -6.15 -6.38 -13.78
N ALA A 125 -6.78 -6.28 -12.63
CA ALA A 125 -6.69 -5.08 -11.78
C ALA A 125 -5.26 -4.80 -11.30
N LEU A 126 -4.47 -5.84 -11.06
CA LEU A 126 -3.09 -5.73 -10.62
C LEU A 126 -2.07 -5.58 -11.76
N SER A 127 -2.48 -5.74 -13.02
CA SER A 127 -1.58 -5.77 -14.20
C SER A 127 -0.74 -4.50 -14.37
N GLY A 128 -1.22 -3.36 -13.86
CA GLY A 128 -0.49 -2.08 -13.85
C GLY A 128 0.52 -1.91 -12.71
N HIS A 129 0.80 -2.95 -11.93
CA HIS A 129 1.71 -2.91 -10.79
C HIS A 129 2.93 -3.82 -11.00
N ILE A 130 4.13 -3.33 -10.71
CA ILE A 130 5.38 -4.06 -10.96
C ILE A 130 6.01 -4.47 -9.62
N CYS A 131 6.25 -5.78 -9.46
CA CYS A 131 7.05 -6.34 -8.39
C CYS A 131 8.26 -7.08 -8.98
N ARG A 132 9.47 -6.76 -8.50
CA ARG A 132 10.72 -7.41 -8.95
C ARG A 132 11.09 -8.65 -8.12
N CYS A 133 10.46 -8.83 -6.95
CA CYS A 133 10.90 -9.81 -5.96
C CYS A 133 10.05 -11.07 -5.89
N THR A 134 8.71 -10.94 -5.83
CA THR A 134 7.78 -12.00 -5.39
C THR A 134 7.38 -13.00 -6.47
N GLY A 135 7.52 -12.67 -7.75
CA GLY A 135 6.96 -13.47 -8.85
C GLY A 135 5.43 -13.46 -8.92
N TYR A 136 4.76 -12.53 -8.21
CA TYR A 136 3.32 -12.23 -8.20
C TYR A 136 2.39 -13.29 -7.58
N VAL A 137 2.72 -14.58 -7.60
CA VAL A 137 1.79 -15.64 -7.18
C VAL A 137 1.20 -15.37 -5.80
N LYS A 138 2.04 -15.12 -4.79
CA LYS A 138 1.59 -14.84 -3.42
C LYS A 138 0.80 -13.54 -3.29
N ILE A 139 1.10 -12.52 -4.11
CA ILE A 139 0.34 -11.28 -4.15
C ILE A 139 -1.07 -11.54 -4.69
N ILE A 140 -1.18 -12.28 -5.79
CA ILE A 140 -2.47 -12.62 -6.40
C ILE A 140 -3.29 -13.49 -5.44
N ASP A 141 -2.66 -14.48 -4.77
CA ASP A 141 -3.34 -15.34 -3.80
C ASP A 141 -3.86 -14.51 -2.60
N ALA A 142 -3.05 -13.61 -2.06
CA ALA A 142 -3.45 -12.72 -0.97
C ALA A 142 -4.64 -11.82 -1.36
N VAL A 143 -4.57 -11.19 -2.55
CA VAL A 143 -5.67 -10.32 -3.00
C VAL A 143 -6.93 -11.13 -3.26
N THR A 144 -6.82 -12.31 -3.85
CA THR A 144 -7.98 -13.20 -4.07
C THR A 144 -8.63 -13.58 -2.74
N ALA A 145 -7.84 -13.94 -1.73
CA ALA A 145 -8.36 -14.25 -0.39
C ALA A 145 -9.04 -13.04 0.27
N ALA A 146 -8.44 -11.85 0.14
CA ALA A 146 -9.01 -10.63 0.71
C ALA A 146 -10.37 -10.27 0.09
N VAL A 147 -10.48 -10.31 -1.25
CA VAL A 147 -11.74 -9.94 -1.95
C VAL A 147 -12.85 -10.96 -1.72
N ASN A 148 -12.52 -12.23 -1.44
CA ASN A 148 -13.49 -13.29 -1.16
C ASN A 148 -13.83 -13.44 0.33
N GLY A 149 -13.25 -12.59 1.21
CA GLY A 149 -13.49 -12.66 2.65
C GLY A 149 -12.93 -13.92 3.33
N GLU A 150 -11.91 -14.53 2.75
CA GLU A 150 -11.28 -15.77 3.24
C GLU A 150 -10.15 -15.51 4.26
N VAL A 151 -10.03 -14.28 4.76
CA VAL A 151 -8.96 -13.82 5.66
C VAL A 151 -9.47 -13.69 7.08
N ASP A 152 -8.76 -14.30 8.02
CA ASP A 152 -9.01 -14.15 9.45
C ASP A 152 -8.26 -12.93 10.01
N THR A 153 -8.91 -11.78 10.03
CA THR A 153 -8.32 -10.55 10.56
C THR A 153 -7.99 -10.63 12.06
N ALA A 154 -8.67 -11.49 12.82
CA ALA A 154 -8.41 -11.69 14.26
C ALA A 154 -7.11 -12.48 14.52
N ARG A 155 -6.65 -13.27 13.53
CA ARG A 155 -5.43 -14.07 13.62
C ARG A 155 -4.17 -13.31 13.19
N ALA A 156 -4.35 -12.20 12.51
CA ALA A 156 -3.27 -11.37 11.99
C ALA A 156 -2.70 -10.41 13.04
N GLU A 157 -2.91 -10.67 14.35
CA GLU A 157 -2.16 -9.97 15.39
C GLU A 157 -0.67 -10.14 15.10
N VAL A 158 -0.03 -9.03 14.77
CA VAL A 158 1.43 -9.01 14.56
C VAL A 158 2.05 -9.56 15.83
N ASP A 159 2.81 -10.64 15.70
CA ASP A 159 3.59 -11.20 16.81
C ASP A 159 4.52 -10.11 17.36
N GLN A 160 4.06 -9.45 18.42
CA GLN A 160 4.80 -8.43 19.16
C GLN A 160 5.75 -9.06 20.20
N SER A 161 6.06 -10.36 20.03
CA SER A 161 7.09 -10.99 20.86
C SER A 161 8.33 -10.11 20.78
N PRO A 162 8.86 -9.60 21.93
CA PRO A 162 10.09 -8.84 21.90
C PRO A 162 11.14 -9.74 21.26
N GLN A 163 11.59 -9.36 20.09
CA GLN A 163 12.77 -10.00 19.49
C GLN A 163 13.86 -9.79 20.53
N GLY A 164 14.19 -10.87 21.23
CA GLY A 164 15.19 -10.82 22.29
C GLY A 164 16.43 -10.16 21.73
N ASP A 165 16.98 -9.20 22.48
CA ASP A 165 18.31 -8.63 22.29
C ASP A 165 19.35 -9.73 22.41
N GLU A 166 19.31 -10.74 21.55
CA GLU A 166 20.45 -11.60 21.33
C GLU A 166 21.50 -10.72 20.62
N ALA A 167 22.35 -10.17 21.43
CA ALA A 167 23.55 -9.49 20.98
C ALA A 167 24.21 -10.37 19.92
N VAL A 168 24.18 -9.91 18.66
CA VAL A 168 24.94 -10.54 17.58
C VAL A 168 26.40 -10.52 18.00
N THR A 169 26.86 -11.62 18.56
CA THR A 169 28.27 -11.82 18.88
C THR A 169 28.98 -11.92 17.54
N LEU A 170 29.58 -10.81 17.11
CA LEU A 170 30.45 -10.78 15.94
C LEU A 170 31.59 -11.80 16.20
N VAL A 171 31.56 -12.87 15.46
CA VAL A 171 32.67 -13.83 15.47
C VAL A 171 33.89 -13.08 14.95
N PRO A 172 35.02 -12.98 15.70
CA PRO A 172 36.22 -12.33 15.21
C PRO A 172 36.71 -13.07 13.96
N GLY A 173 36.93 -12.30 12.87
CA GLY A 173 37.32 -12.85 11.58
C GLY A 173 38.54 -13.74 11.67
N SER A 174 38.47 -14.88 10.99
CA SER A 174 39.66 -15.71 10.72
C SER A 174 40.66 -14.90 9.89
N PRO A 175 41.96 -14.92 10.21
CA PRO A 175 42.97 -14.24 9.40
C PRO A 175 43.10 -14.87 8.02
N ALA A 176 43.38 -14.02 7.02
CA ALA A 176 43.62 -14.37 5.61
C ALA A 176 44.83 -15.29 5.41
#